data_922a04e51a03960e639a5ab1b8fa9674
#
_entry.id   922a04e51a03960e639a5ab1b8fa9674
#
_cell.length_a   1.000
_cell.length_b   1.000
_cell.length_c   1.000
_cell.angle_alpha   90.00
_cell.angle_beta   90.00
_cell.angle_gamma   90.00
#
_symmetry.space_group_name_H-M   'P 1'
#
loop_
_entity.id
_entity.type
_entity.pdbx_description
1 polymer ?
#
loop_
_entity_poly.entity_id
_entity_poly.type
_entity_poly.pdbx_seq_one_letter_code
_entity_poly.pdbx_strand_id
1 'polypeptide(L)'
;MRKLALNDEILLKIEKPARYIGNEVNSVMKDKNEVDIRFAMCFPDVYEIGMSHLGIQILYDMFNHRADVWCERVYSPWTDLDEIMRKQNIPLFALESQDPIKEFDFLGITIQYEMCYTNILQVLDLSQIPLFAKDRGNDDPIVIGGGPCTYNPEPLADFFDIFYIGEGETVYNELLDAYKEWKASGAPRKEFLERAAEIPGLYVPAFYDVTYNEDGTIASFEPNNVHAKRTIEKQMVLDITNTYYPEKPVVPFIKVTQDRVVLEIQRGCIRGCRFCQAGMLYRPTRERDLERLKKYAYQMLKSTGHEEISLSSLSSSDYSQLQGIVNFLIDEFKGKGINVSLPSLRIDAFSLDVMSKVQDVRKSSLTFAPEAGSQRLRDVINKGLTEEIILEGAGQAFEGGWTRVKLYFMLGLPTETEEDMKEIAHLAEKVARRYYEIPKDQRNGKCQIVASTSFFIPKPFTPFQWAKMCNKEDYIQKAHIVNNEMKAQLNKKSLKYNWHEADVTVLEGVFARGDRRVGKALLEAYRLGCLYDSWSEHFRNDLWLQAFENTGVDIAFYNLRERDLDEILPWDFINIGVTKKFLQREWKNALEGKVTPNCRMQCSGCGAAIYGGGVCFEGKN
;
A
#
# COMPACT_ATOMS: atom_id res chain seq x y z
N MET A 1 14.13 -10.32 -34.81
CA MET A 1 13.86 -10.90 -33.50
C MET A 1 14.46 -9.94 -32.47
N ARG A 2 13.71 -9.51 -31.45
CA ARG A 2 14.21 -8.62 -30.40
C ARG A 2 15.34 -9.35 -29.65
N LYS A 3 16.45 -8.67 -29.38
CA LYS A 3 17.55 -9.24 -28.58
C LYS A 3 17.15 -9.14 -27.10
N LEU A 4 17.16 -10.26 -26.38
CA LEU A 4 16.98 -10.26 -24.93
C LEU A 4 18.28 -9.86 -24.22
N ALA A 5 18.14 -9.22 -23.06
CA ALA A 5 19.28 -8.89 -22.19
C ALA A 5 19.94 -10.18 -21.63
N LEU A 6 19.11 -11.20 -21.33
CA LEU A 6 19.56 -12.50 -20.85
C LEU A 6 19.63 -13.50 -22.02
N ASN A 7 20.70 -14.26 -22.08
CA ASN A 7 20.85 -15.37 -23.04
C ASN A 7 20.10 -16.63 -22.56
N ASP A 8 19.91 -17.60 -23.46
CA ASP A 8 19.20 -18.84 -23.16
C ASP A 8 19.84 -19.65 -22.03
N GLU A 9 21.18 -19.62 -21.89
CA GLU A 9 21.89 -20.32 -20.83
C GLU A 9 21.48 -19.80 -19.44
N ILE A 10 21.29 -18.50 -19.28
CA ILE A 10 20.83 -17.87 -18.04
C ILE A 10 19.35 -18.17 -17.83
N LEU A 11 18.52 -17.98 -18.87
CA LEU A 11 17.07 -18.19 -18.79
C LEU A 11 16.72 -19.64 -18.38
N LEU A 12 17.52 -20.61 -18.78
CA LEU A 12 17.31 -22.02 -18.40
C LEU A 12 17.73 -22.36 -16.96
N LYS A 13 18.50 -21.47 -16.29
CA LYS A 13 19.01 -21.69 -14.92
C LYS A 13 18.19 -21.01 -13.83
N ILE A 14 17.35 -20.03 -14.19
CA ILE A 14 16.60 -19.21 -13.24
C ILE A 14 15.14 -19.66 -13.11
N GLU A 15 14.56 -19.36 -11.97
CA GLU A 15 13.14 -19.53 -11.75
C GLU A 15 12.32 -18.58 -12.61
N LYS A 16 11.25 -19.11 -13.23
CA LYS A 16 10.26 -18.32 -13.97
C LYS A 16 10.88 -17.29 -14.93
N PRO A 17 11.63 -17.71 -15.94
CA PRO A 17 12.29 -16.80 -16.88
C PRO A 17 11.32 -15.82 -17.56
N ALA A 18 10.03 -16.15 -17.61
CA ALA A 18 8.99 -15.25 -18.13
C ALA A 18 8.83 -13.93 -17.34
N ARG A 19 9.40 -13.84 -16.14
CA ARG A 19 9.47 -12.56 -15.38
C ARG A 19 10.31 -11.50 -16.10
N TYR A 20 11.23 -11.92 -16.98
CA TYR A 20 12.33 -11.08 -17.48
C TYR A 20 12.34 -10.90 -18.99
N ILE A 21 11.44 -11.55 -19.72
CA ILE A 21 11.47 -11.53 -21.20
C ILE A 21 10.66 -10.40 -21.83
N GLY A 22 9.67 -9.84 -21.12
CA GLY A 22 8.80 -8.78 -21.64
C GLY A 22 8.02 -9.16 -22.90
N ASN A 23 7.48 -8.16 -23.62
CA ASN A 23 6.70 -8.32 -24.86
C ASN A 23 5.34 -9.00 -24.63
N GLU A 24 4.75 -8.76 -23.49
CA GLU A 24 3.41 -9.24 -23.15
C GLU A 24 2.34 -8.54 -23.99
N VAL A 25 1.18 -9.18 -24.11
CA VAL A 25 0.01 -8.60 -24.80
C VAL A 25 -0.33 -7.24 -24.17
N ASN A 26 -0.57 -6.24 -25.02
CA ASN A 26 -0.83 -4.84 -24.65
C ASN A 26 0.39 -4.08 -24.07
N SER A 27 1.59 -4.64 -24.04
CA SER A 27 2.78 -3.84 -23.73
C SER A 27 3.04 -2.82 -24.84
N VAL A 28 3.48 -1.61 -24.47
CA VAL A 28 3.70 -0.51 -25.42
C VAL A 28 5.14 -0.50 -25.88
N MET A 29 5.34 -0.69 -27.18
CA MET A 29 6.65 -0.63 -27.81
C MET A 29 6.79 0.65 -28.62
N LYS A 30 7.86 1.42 -28.36
CA LYS A 30 8.22 2.62 -29.13
C LYS A 30 9.67 2.52 -29.62
N ASP A 31 10.06 3.38 -30.54
CA ASP A 31 11.47 3.55 -30.93
C ASP A 31 12.12 4.55 -29.96
N LYS A 32 13.21 4.14 -29.29
CA LYS A 32 13.93 5.00 -28.35
C LYS A 32 14.52 6.27 -29.00
N ASN A 33 14.69 6.26 -30.34
CA ASN A 33 15.19 7.41 -31.09
C ASN A 33 14.07 8.41 -31.47
N GLU A 34 12.80 8.03 -31.27
CA GLU A 34 11.63 8.87 -31.60
C GLU A 34 10.97 9.47 -30.34
N VAL A 35 11.54 9.23 -29.15
CA VAL A 35 11.04 9.78 -27.89
C VAL A 35 12.08 10.70 -27.23
N ASP A 36 11.62 11.72 -26.52
CA ASP A 36 12.48 12.66 -25.80
C ASP A 36 12.85 12.15 -24.40
N ILE A 37 11.95 11.36 -23.80
CA ILE A 37 12.07 10.86 -22.43
C ILE A 37 11.85 9.36 -22.39
N ARG A 38 12.77 8.65 -21.74
CA ARG A 38 12.63 7.24 -21.33
C ARG A 38 12.42 7.17 -19.82
N PHE A 39 11.30 6.57 -19.42
CA PHE A 39 10.92 6.45 -18.02
C PHE A 39 10.86 4.98 -17.61
N ALA A 40 11.75 4.56 -16.71
CA ALA A 40 11.70 3.23 -16.10
C ALA A 40 10.77 3.24 -14.89
N MET A 41 9.62 2.57 -14.98
CA MET A 41 8.64 2.44 -13.90
C MET A 41 8.90 1.16 -13.12
N CYS A 42 9.41 1.30 -11.91
CA CYS A 42 9.84 0.20 -11.07
C CYS A 42 8.85 -0.11 -9.94
N PHE A 43 8.54 -1.39 -9.77
CA PHE A 43 8.00 -1.94 -8.53
C PHE A 43 9.13 -2.74 -7.85
N PRO A 44 9.53 -2.38 -6.60
CA PRO A 44 10.68 -2.99 -5.95
C PRO A 44 10.34 -4.33 -5.28
N ASP A 45 9.74 -5.23 -6.02
CA ASP A 45 9.47 -6.62 -5.68
C ASP A 45 9.38 -7.43 -6.99
N VAL A 46 9.09 -8.72 -6.91
CA VAL A 46 9.01 -9.61 -8.09
C VAL A 46 7.88 -9.22 -9.04
N TYR A 47 8.02 -9.65 -10.28
CA TYR A 47 7.07 -9.44 -11.37
C TYR A 47 5.60 -9.73 -10.98
N GLU A 48 5.33 -10.84 -10.28
CA GLU A 48 3.97 -11.27 -9.92
C GLU A 48 3.26 -10.28 -8.98
N ILE A 49 4.03 -9.61 -8.13
CA ILE A 49 3.50 -8.58 -7.23
C ILE A 49 3.33 -7.26 -8.00
N GLY A 50 4.36 -6.84 -8.73
CA GLY A 50 4.35 -5.57 -9.44
C GLY A 50 3.32 -5.51 -10.58
N MET A 51 3.17 -6.59 -11.37
CA MET A 51 2.14 -6.69 -12.42
C MET A 51 0.71 -6.64 -11.87
N SER A 52 0.52 -6.98 -10.60
CA SER A 52 -0.77 -6.92 -9.93
C SER A 52 -1.13 -5.52 -9.41
N HIS A 53 -0.22 -4.55 -9.52
CA HIS A 53 -0.38 -3.23 -8.90
C HIS A 53 -1.05 -2.23 -9.87
N LEU A 54 -2.31 -1.85 -9.57
CA LEU A 54 -3.11 -0.96 -10.42
C LEU A 54 -2.48 0.42 -10.63
N GLY A 55 -1.82 0.99 -9.62
CA GLY A 55 -1.18 2.31 -9.74
C GLY A 55 -0.09 2.36 -10.80
N ILE A 56 0.72 1.30 -10.94
CA ILE A 56 1.70 1.18 -12.03
C ILE A 56 0.99 1.09 -13.39
N GLN A 57 -0.08 0.30 -13.50
CA GLN A 57 -0.83 0.18 -14.74
C GLN A 57 -1.41 1.52 -15.20
N ILE A 58 -1.92 2.32 -14.26
CA ILE A 58 -2.43 3.68 -14.53
C ILE A 58 -1.32 4.59 -15.05
N LEU A 59 -0.19 4.67 -14.34
CA LEU A 59 0.92 5.55 -14.72
C LEU A 59 1.62 5.09 -16.00
N TYR A 60 1.79 3.79 -16.18
CA TYR A 60 2.32 3.20 -17.42
C TYR A 60 1.47 3.58 -18.64
N ASP A 61 0.15 3.44 -18.53
CA ASP A 61 -0.80 3.84 -19.56
C ASP A 61 -0.74 5.36 -19.82
N MET A 62 -0.79 6.18 -18.75
CA MET A 62 -0.74 7.63 -18.84
C MET A 62 0.53 8.14 -19.55
N PHE A 63 1.69 7.65 -19.15
CA PHE A 63 2.96 8.11 -19.74
C PHE A 63 3.08 7.67 -21.21
N ASN A 64 2.63 6.47 -21.54
CA ASN A 64 2.67 5.95 -22.88
C ASN A 64 1.64 6.57 -23.84
N HIS A 65 0.63 7.29 -23.31
CA HIS A 65 -0.25 8.13 -24.15
C HIS A 65 0.48 9.37 -24.71
N ARG A 66 1.57 9.82 -24.09
CA ARG A 66 2.42 10.87 -24.65
C ARG A 66 3.28 10.30 -25.78
N ALA A 67 3.31 10.99 -26.91
CA ALA A 67 4.14 10.58 -28.07
C ALA A 67 5.65 10.70 -27.76
N ASP A 68 6.03 11.68 -26.95
CA ASP A 68 7.41 12.03 -26.61
C ASP A 68 7.99 11.27 -25.41
N VAL A 69 7.21 10.39 -24.76
CA VAL A 69 7.61 9.61 -23.59
C VAL A 69 7.45 8.13 -23.85
N TRP A 70 8.45 7.34 -23.52
CA TRP A 70 8.33 5.88 -23.46
C TRP A 70 8.51 5.41 -22.03
N CYS A 71 7.42 4.89 -21.43
CA CYS A 71 7.43 4.28 -20.12
C CYS A 71 7.61 2.77 -20.24
N GLU A 72 8.61 2.24 -19.57
CA GLU A 72 8.97 0.83 -19.57
C GLU A 72 8.97 0.26 -18.15
N ARG A 73 8.61 -1.04 -17.97
CA ARG A 73 8.46 -1.66 -16.66
C ARG A 73 9.75 -2.30 -16.18
N VAL A 74 9.95 -2.24 -14.86
CA VAL A 74 11.10 -2.84 -14.17
C VAL A 74 10.63 -3.48 -12.87
N TYR A 75 11.19 -4.63 -12.53
CA TYR A 75 10.93 -5.33 -11.26
C TYR A 75 12.26 -5.76 -10.63
N SER A 76 12.26 -5.93 -9.30
CA SER A 76 13.41 -6.51 -8.61
C SER A 76 13.64 -7.94 -9.10
N PRO A 77 14.85 -8.30 -9.55
CA PRO A 77 15.17 -9.67 -9.93
C PRO A 77 15.23 -10.57 -8.70
N TRP A 78 14.66 -11.77 -8.80
CA TRP A 78 14.72 -12.75 -7.73
C TRP A 78 16.17 -13.13 -7.41
N THR A 79 16.41 -13.73 -6.26
CA THR A 79 17.75 -13.98 -5.71
C THR A 79 18.67 -14.80 -6.63
N ASP A 80 18.13 -15.73 -7.41
CA ASP A 80 18.88 -16.55 -8.36
C ASP A 80 19.42 -15.71 -9.54
N LEU A 81 18.59 -14.82 -10.09
CA LEU A 81 19.05 -13.91 -11.14
C LEU A 81 19.95 -12.80 -10.58
N ASP A 82 19.66 -12.26 -9.39
CA ASP A 82 20.52 -11.28 -8.71
C ASP A 82 21.97 -11.80 -8.60
N GLU A 83 22.14 -13.03 -8.15
CA GLU A 83 23.46 -13.67 -8.03
C GLU A 83 24.19 -13.76 -9.37
N ILE A 84 23.47 -14.17 -10.43
CA ILE A 84 24.04 -14.26 -11.80
C ILE A 84 24.40 -12.88 -12.33
N MET A 85 23.53 -11.89 -12.17
CA MET A 85 23.77 -10.52 -12.63
C MET A 85 25.03 -9.92 -11.98
N ARG A 86 25.19 -10.09 -10.67
CA ARG A 86 26.40 -9.64 -9.95
C ARG A 86 27.67 -10.35 -10.43
N LYS A 87 27.62 -11.67 -10.57
CA LYS A 87 28.78 -12.47 -11.02
C LYS A 87 29.22 -12.14 -12.44
N GLN A 88 28.26 -11.85 -13.33
CA GLN A 88 28.53 -11.61 -14.75
C GLN A 88 28.52 -10.12 -15.13
N ASN A 89 28.35 -9.23 -14.14
CA ASN A 89 28.22 -7.78 -14.34
C ASN A 89 27.14 -7.40 -15.36
N ILE A 90 25.98 -8.07 -15.30
CA ILE A 90 24.83 -7.76 -16.14
C ILE A 90 24.03 -6.67 -15.45
N PRO A 91 23.83 -5.49 -16.07
CA PRO A 91 23.03 -4.42 -15.47
C PRO A 91 21.53 -4.77 -15.47
N LEU A 92 20.77 -4.24 -14.51
CA LEU A 92 19.31 -4.34 -14.52
C LEU A 92 18.75 -3.60 -15.74
N PHE A 93 17.72 -4.19 -16.33
CA PHE A 93 17.14 -3.76 -17.61
C PHE A 93 15.63 -3.65 -17.57
N ALA A 94 15.06 -2.85 -18.46
CA ALA A 94 13.62 -2.70 -18.65
C ALA A 94 13.03 -3.87 -19.44
N LEU A 95 11.76 -4.17 -19.22
CA LEU A 95 11.09 -5.31 -19.88
C LEU A 95 10.80 -5.04 -21.35
N GLU A 96 10.42 -3.82 -21.74
CA GLU A 96 10.01 -3.50 -23.11
C GLU A 96 11.20 -3.48 -24.06
N SER A 97 12.22 -2.66 -23.79
CA SER A 97 13.39 -2.53 -24.66
C SER A 97 14.46 -3.59 -24.41
N GLN A 98 14.56 -4.08 -23.19
CA GLN A 98 15.70 -4.86 -22.68
C GLN A 98 17.00 -4.04 -22.56
N ASP A 99 16.89 -2.71 -22.58
CA ASP A 99 18.04 -1.82 -22.37
C ASP A 99 18.34 -1.63 -20.87
N PRO A 100 19.61 -1.38 -20.50
CA PRO A 100 20.01 -1.08 -19.12
C PRO A 100 19.28 0.15 -18.56
N ILE A 101 18.85 0.10 -17.30
CA ILE A 101 18.14 1.20 -16.65
C ILE A 101 18.98 2.48 -16.59
N LYS A 102 20.30 2.35 -16.50
CA LYS A 102 21.21 3.50 -16.51
C LYS A 102 21.10 4.39 -17.76
N GLU A 103 20.56 3.86 -18.87
CA GLU A 103 20.36 4.61 -20.12
C GLU A 103 19.06 5.43 -20.13
N PHE A 104 18.27 5.37 -19.05
CA PHE A 104 16.97 6.06 -18.96
C PHE A 104 17.12 7.48 -18.36
N ASP A 105 16.15 8.33 -18.62
CA ASP A 105 16.07 9.67 -18.05
C ASP A 105 15.54 9.65 -16.62
N PHE A 106 14.58 8.75 -16.35
CA PHE A 106 13.99 8.56 -15.02
C PHE A 106 13.99 7.10 -14.60
N LEU A 107 14.21 6.89 -13.31
CA LEU A 107 13.85 5.67 -12.59
C LEU A 107 12.80 6.04 -11.54
N GLY A 108 11.53 5.75 -11.84
CA GLY A 108 10.41 5.95 -10.91
C GLY A 108 10.13 4.68 -10.12
N ILE A 109 10.20 4.76 -8.80
CA ILE A 109 10.01 3.62 -7.89
C ILE A 109 8.74 3.83 -7.10
N THR A 110 7.78 2.89 -7.20
CA THR A 110 6.58 2.92 -6.36
C THR A 110 6.83 2.21 -5.04
N ILE A 111 6.69 2.94 -3.93
CA ILE A 111 7.04 2.46 -2.58
C ILE A 111 5.74 2.18 -1.83
N GLN A 112 5.30 0.91 -1.88
CA GLN A 112 3.99 0.51 -1.35
C GLN A 112 4.07 -0.04 0.08
N TYR A 113 5.23 -0.53 0.49
CA TYR A 113 5.43 -1.19 1.76
C TYR A 113 6.89 -0.99 2.24
N GLU A 114 7.08 -0.75 3.52
CA GLU A 114 8.40 -0.43 4.09
C GLU A 114 9.39 -1.60 3.99
N MET A 115 8.90 -2.84 4.00
CA MET A 115 9.74 -4.04 3.93
C MET A 115 10.34 -4.31 2.53
N CYS A 116 10.12 -3.42 1.55
CA CYS A 116 10.79 -3.48 0.25
C CYS A 116 11.99 -2.50 0.12
N TYR A 117 12.38 -1.82 1.21
CA TYR A 117 13.42 -0.79 1.13
C TYR A 117 14.80 -1.35 0.74
N THR A 118 15.16 -2.55 1.17
CA THR A 118 16.39 -3.22 0.70
C THR A 118 16.33 -3.55 -0.79
N ASN A 119 15.16 -3.89 -1.33
CA ASN A 119 14.97 -4.14 -2.76
C ASN A 119 15.15 -2.85 -3.59
N ILE A 120 14.85 -1.68 -3.03
CA ILE A 120 15.13 -0.38 -3.68
C ILE A 120 16.63 -0.21 -3.87
N LEU A 121 17.44 -0.53 -2.84
CA LEU A 121 18.89 -0.47 -2.96
C LEU A 121 19.42 -1.52 -3.95
N GLN A 122 18.84 -2.73 -4.02
CA GLN A 122 19.13 -3.72 -5.04
C GLN A 122 18.90 -3.18 -6.46
N VAL A 123 17.75 -2.54 -6.69
CA VAL A 123 17.42 -1.97 -8.01
C VAL A 123 18.43 -0.90 -8.42
N LEU A 124 18.80 0.00 -7.51
CA LEU A 124 19.81 1.03 -7.78
C LEU A 124 21.19 0.40 -8.09
N ASP A 125 21.63 -0.52 -7.26
CA ASP A 125 22.94 -1.18 -7.36
C ASP A 125 23.07 -2.00 -8.65
N LEU A 126 22.09 -2.87 -8.93
CA LEU A 126 22.07 -3.65 -10.17
C LEU A 126 21.89 -2.79 -11.43
N SER A 127 21.25 -1.64 -11.33
CA SER A 127 21.17 -0.66 -12.41
C SER A 127 22.48 0.11 -12.61
N GLN A 128 23.48 -0.09 -11.75
CA GLN A 128 24.74 0.66 -11.75
C GLN A 128 24.53 2.19 -11.63
N ILE A 129 23.49 2.57 -10.86
CA ILE A 129 23.19 3.95 -10.49
C ILE A 129 23.78 4.19 -9.09
N PRO A 130 24.50 5.29 -8.84
CA PRO A 130 24.99 5.59 -7.50
C PRO A 130 23.88 5.52 -6.46
N LEU A 131 24.10 4.80 -5.34
CA LEU A 131 23.08 4.61 -4.31
C LEU A 131 22.64 5.96 -3.71
N PHE A 132 23.62 6.80 -3.35
CA PHE A 132 23.31 8.12 -2.82
C PHE A 132 22.99 9.12 -3.92
N ALA A 133 21.91 9.89 -3.73
CA ALA A 133 21.49 10.95 -4.65
C ALA A 133 22.59 12.00 -4.88
N LYS A 134 23.37 12.34 -3.84
CA LYS A 134 24.47 13.31 -3.90
C LYS A 134 25.61 12.92 -4.84
N ASP A 135 25.76 11.61 -5.14
CA ASP A 135 26.85 11.08 -5.96
C ASP A 135 26.46 10.96 -7.43
N ARG A 136 25.22 11.32 -7.82
CA ARG A 136 24.69 11.27 -9.19
C ARG A 136 25.04 12.51 -9.98
N GLY A 137 25.47 12.30 -11.23
CA GLY A 137 25.76 13.35 -12.20
C GLY A 137 24.62 13.60 -13.19
N ASN A 138 24.90 14.41 -14.22
CA ASN A 138 23.91 14.74 -15.26
C ASN A 138 23.49 13.53 -16.10
N ASP A 139 24.39 12.56 -16.27
CA ASP A 139 24.17 11.36 -17.10
C ASP A 139 23.45 10.22 -16.34
N ASP A 140 23.25 10.37 -15.04
CA ASP A 140 22.50 9.39 -14.25
C ASP A 140 21.00 9.69 -14.28
N PRO A 141 20.14 8.67 -14.31
CA PRO A 141 18.68 8.86 -14.21
C PRO A 141 18.29 9.69 -13.00
N ILE A 142 17.19 10.44 -13.13
CA ILE A 142 16.51 11.04 -11.98
C ILE A 142 15.77 9.93 -11.24
N VAL A 143 16.12 9.68 -9.99
CA VAL A 143 15.44 8.68 -9.14
C VAL A 143 14.31 9.34 -8.38
N ILE A 144 13.08 8.96 -8.72
CA ILE A 144 11.86 9.52 -8.11
C ILE A 144 11.05 8.44 -7.39
N GLY A 145 10.67 8.71 -6.14
CA GLY A 145 9.83 7.82 -5.33
C GLY A 145 8.37 8.28 -5.30
N GLY A 146 7.43 7.33 -5.43
CA GLY A 146 6.00 7.57 -5.27
C GLY A 146 5.33 6.48 -4.43
N GLY A 147 4.05 6.66 -4.09
CA GLY A 147 3.27 5.66 -3.33
C GLY A 147 3.10 6.00 -1.85
N PRO A 148 2.39 5.16 -1.08
CA PRO A 148 1.99 5.50 0.29
C PRO A 148 3.15 5.66 1.28
N CYS A 149 4.30 4.99 1.07
CA CYS A 149 5.43 5.16 1.96
C CYS A 149 6.13 6.52 1.82
N THR A 150 5.88 7.26 0.73
CA THR A 150 6.44 8.62 0.56
C THR A 150 5.81 9.66 1.49
N TYR A 151 4.78 9.29 2.23
CA TYR A 151 4.26 10.14 3.31
C TYR A 151 5.13 10.12 4.58
N ASN A 152 6.14 9.27 4.65
CA ASN A 152 7.33 9.44 5.46
C ASN A 152 8.56 9.05 4.62
N PRO A 153 9.09 9.96 3.79
CA PRO A 153 10.19 9.64 2.88
C PRO A 153 11.56 9.64 3.57
N GLU A 154 11.64 10.12 4.81
CA GLU A 154 12.91 10.41 5.48
C GLU A 154 13.85 9.20 5.62
N PRO A 155 13.40 7.96 5.91
CA PRO A 155 14.31 6.80 5.91
C PRO A 155 15.02 6.53 4.57
N LEU A 156 14.46 7.04 3.47
CA LEU A 156 15.00 6.89 2.12
C LEU A 156 15.59 8.18 1.54
N ALA A 157 15.59 9.28 2.29
CA ALA A 157 15.93 10.63 1.82
C ALA A 157 17.28 10.71 1.09
N ASP A 158 18.30 9.99 1.55
CA ASP A 158 19.64 10.02 0.96
C ASP A 158 19.75 9.28 -0.39
N PHE A 159 18.78 8.41 -0.71
CA PHE A 159 18.81 7.54 -1.87
C PHE A 159 17.98 8.04 -3.05
N PHE A 160 17.11 9.03 -2.86
CA PHE A 160 16.22 9.58 -3.88
C PHE A 160 16.54 11.04 -4.20
N ASP A 161 16.41 11.38 -5.48
CA ASP A 161 16.50 12.77 -5.93
C ASP A 161 15.23 13.54 -5.59
N ILE A 162 14.08 12.89 -5.79
CA ILE A 162 12.74 13.49 -5.64
C ILE A 162 11.78 12.46 -5.04
N PHE A 163 10.88 12.91 -4.17
CA PHE A 163 9.67 12.18 -3.82
C PHE A 163 8.43 12.91 -4.32
N TYR A 164 7.51 12.14 -4.89
CA TYR A 164 6.20 12.61 -5.29
C TYR A 164 5.18 12.29 -4.19
N ILE A 165 4.53 13.30 -3.65
CA ILE A 165 3.56 13.19 -2.56
C ILE A 165 2.15 13.33 -3.11
N GLY A 166 1.43 12.20 -3.28
CA GLY A 166 0.06 12.20 -3.74
C GLY A 166 -0.26 11.21 -4.86
N GLU A 167 -1.31 11.52 -5.60
CA GLU A 167 -1.80 10.72 -6.73
C GLU A 167 -1.13 11.18 -8.03
N GLY A 168 -0.48 10.24 -8.72
CA GLY A 168 0.47 10.53 -9.80
C GLY A 168 -0.13 11.15 -11.06
N GLU A 169 -1.44 11.12 -11.23
CA GLU A 169 -2.09 11.59 -12.46
C GLU A 169 -2.15 13.13 -12.58
N THR A 170 -1.70 13.87 -11.56
CA THR A 170 -1.84 15.34 -11.53
C THR A 170 -0.66 16.09 -12.15
N VAL A 171 0.56 15.97 -11.61
CA VAL A 171 1.69 16.86 -11.96
C VAL A 171 2.83 16.22 -12.75
N TYR A 172 2.78 14.93 -13.05
CA TYR A 172 3.87 14.29 -13.81
C TYR A 172 4.09 14.92 -15.20
N ASN A 173 3.04 15.37 -15.87
CA ASN A 173 3.21 16.03 -17.17
C ASN A 173 4.05 17.30 -17.05
N GLU A 174 3.81 18.13 -16.02
CA GLU A 174 4.60 19.34 -15.74
C GLU A 174 6.07 18.99 -15.44
N LEU A 175 6.32 17.95 -14.65
CA LEU A 175 7.68 17.47 -14.36
C LEU A 175 8.41 16.99 -15.60
N LEU A 176 7.74 16.22 -16.47
CA LEU A 176 8.34 15.70 -17.70
C LEU A 176 8.63 16.83 -18.70
N ASP A 177 7.77 17.84 -18.81
CA ASP A 177 7.99 19.00 -19.65
C ASP A 177 9.16 19.86 -19.12
N ALA A 178 9.24 20.11 -17.81
CA ALA A 178 10.37 20.77 -17.18
C ALA A 178 11.70 20.03 -17.40
N TYR A 179 11.66 18.69 -17.36
CA TYR A 179 12.84 17.86 -17.65
C TYR A 179 13.32 18.01 -19.10
N LYS A 180 12.41 18.01 -20.09
CA LYS A 180 12.76 18.20 -21.50
C LYS A 180 13.46 19.56 -21.73
N GLU A 181 12.91 20.61 -21.15
CA GLU A 181 13.50 21.96 -21.24
C GLU A 181 14.89 22.01 -20.62
N TRP A 182 15.06 21.40 -19.43
CA TRP A 182 16.35 21.31 -18.77
C TRP A 182 17.36 20.51 -19.61
N LYS A 183 16.98 19.32 -20.09
CA LYS A 183 17.85 18.44 -20.89
C LYS A 183 18.34 19.16 -22.16
N ALA A 184 17.47 19.92 -22.81
CA ALA A 184 17.82 20.72 -23.99
C ALA A 184 18.79 21.89 -23.68
N SER A 185 18.78 22.40 -22.44
CA SER A 185 19.63 23.50 -22.04
C SER A 185 21.08 23.11 -21.75
N GLY A 186 21.33 21.81 -21.43
CA GLY A 186 22.64 21.33 -20.99
C GLY A 186 23.07 21.84 -19.61
N ALA A 187 22.16 22.38 -18.82
CA ALA A 187 22.41 22.92 -17.49
C ALA A 187 22.78 21.81 -16.47
N PRO A 188 23.41 22.15 -15.32
CA PRO A 188 23.71 21.20 -14.26
C PRO A 188 22.43 20.55 -13.69
N ARG A 189 22.52 19.28 -13.25
CA ARG A 189 21.44 18.52 -12.60
C ARG A 189 20.73 19.31 -11.49
N LYS A 190 21.47 20.09 -10.72
CA LYS A 190 20.93 20.93 -9.65
C LYS A 190 19.83 21.87 -10.14
N GLU A 191 19.96 22.47 -11.33
CA GLU A 191 18.94 23.38 -11.89
C GLU A 191 17.63 22.66 -12.20
N PHE A 192 17.69 21.40 -12.64
CA PHE A 192 16.49 20.58 -12.79
C PHE A 192 15.82 20.33 -11.44
N LEU A 193 16.61 19.96 -10.42
CA LEU A 193 16.08 19.71 -9.08
C LEU A 193 15.47 20.97 -8.47
N GLU A 194 16.03 22.15 -8.71
CA GLU A 194 15.47 23.44 -8.31
C GLU A 194 14.12 23.70 -8.98
N ARG A 195 14.01 23.46 -10.29
CA ARG A 195 12.71 23.56 -11.00
C ARG A 195 11.69 22.54 -10.47
N ALA A 196 12.13 21.29 -10.23
CA ALA A 196 11.26 20.26 -9.68
C ALA A 196 10.75 20.64 -8.28
N ALA A 197 11.57 21.28 -7.43
CA ALA A 197 11.16 21.71 -6.10
C ALA A 197 10.06 22.79 -6.10
N GLU A 198 9.90 23.53 -7.20
CA GLU A 198 8.82 24.50 -7.38
C GLU A 198 7.47 23.85 -7.75
N ILE A 199 7.49 22.64 -8.31
CA ILE A 199 6.29 21.91 -8.71
C ILE A 199 5.55 21.41 -7.45
N PRO A 200 4.22 21.62 -7.34
CA PRO A 200 3.45 21.15 -6.19
C PRO A 200 3.55 19.63 -5.99
N GLY A 201 3.71 19.21 -4.73
CA GLY A 201 3.78 17.78 -4.38
C GLY A 201 5.14 17.12 -4.56
N LEU A 202 6.15 17.84 -5.08
CA LEU A 202 7.49 17.30 -5.19
C LEU A 202 8.36 17.75 -4.01
N TYR A 203 9.01 16.76 -3.39
CA TYR A 203 9.96 16.92 -2.30
C TYR A 203 11.35 16.51 -2.78
N VAL A 204 12.31 17.43 -2.71
CA VAL A 204 13.73 17.20 -3.05
C VAL A 204 14.52 17.14 -1.75
N PRO A 205 14.87 15.96 -1.21
CA PRO A 205 15.44 15.83 0.14
C PRO A 205 16.75 16.60 0.36
N ALA A 206 17.57 16.75 -0.69
CA ALA A 206 18.83 17.48 -0.65
C ALA A 206 18.67 18.97 -0.34
N PHE A 207 17.46 19.52 -0.47
CA PHE A 207 17.15 20.93 -0.23
C PHE A 207 16.60 21.21 1.17
N TYR A 208 16.79 20.28 2.12
CA TYR A 208 16.32 20.44 3.50
C TYR A 208 17.39 20.01 4.50
N ASP A 209 17.59 20.84 5.51
CA ASP A 209 18.42 20.54 6.66
C ASP A 209 17.54 20.09 7.84
N VAL A 210 17.97 19.02 8.49
CA VAL A 210 17.33 18.49 9.69
C VAL A 210 18.32 18.55 10.84
N THR A 211 17.93 19.20 11.94
CA THR A 211 18.73 19.26 13.17
C THR A 211 18.03 18.50 14.28
N TYR A 212 18.80 18.05 15.26
CA TYR A 212 18.30 17.20 16.35
C TYR A 212 18.66 17.79 17.70
N ASN A 213 17.77 17.62 18.68
CA ASN A 213 18.00 17.89 20.09
C ASN A 213 18.92 16.84 20.72
N GLU A 214 19.40 17.10 21.94
CA GLU A 214 20.24 16.15 22.69
C GLU A 214 19.55 14.81 22.97
N ASP A 215 18.22 14.81 23.11
CA ASP A 215 17.40 13.60 23.30
C ASP A 215 17.11 12.83 22.00
N GLY A 216 17.60 13.30 20.87
CA GLY A 216 17.43 12.70 19.56
C GLY A 216 16.14 13.11 18.84
N THR A 217 15.24 13.90 19.42
CA THR A 217 14.06 14.43 18.73
C THR A 217 14.47 15.48 17.69
N ILE A 218 13.63 15.72 16.68
CA ILE A 218 13.90 16.74 15.65
C ILE A 218 13.77 18.13 16.28
N ALA A 219 14.83 18.94 16.18
CA ALA A 219 14.84 20.32 16.63
C ALA A 219 14.32 21.27 15.54
N SER A 220 14.71 21.03 14.27
CA SER A 220 14.21 21.79 13.11
C SER A 220 14.24 20.96 11.84
N PHE A 221 13.33 21.27 10.93
CA PHE A 221 13.25 20.73 9.58
C PHE A 221 12.98 21.90 8.63
N GLU A 222 14.01 22.41 7.96
CA GLU A 222 13.92 23.67 7.24
C GLU A 222 14.53 23.57 5.83
N PRO A 223 13.95 24.24 4.82
CA PRO A 223 14.54 24.31 3.50
C PRO A 223 15.86 25.10 3.54
N ASN A 224 16.89 24.60 2.86
CA ASN A 224 18.19 25.22 2.65
C ASN A 224 18.37 25.78 1.23
N ASN A 225 17.33 25.72 0.40
CA ASN A 225 17.30 26.21 -0.97
C ASN A 225 16.06 27.11 -1.17
N VAL A 226 16.21 28.22 -1.90
CA VAL A 226 15.14 29.21 -2.12
C VAL A 226 13.97 28.68 -2.95
N HIS A 227 14.18 27.62 -3.75
CA HIS A 227 13.16 26.97 -4.55
C HIS A 227 12.36 25.91 -3.76
N ALA A 228 12.89 25.47 -2.61
CA ALA A 228 12.25 24.48 -1.77
C ALA A 228 11.13 25.09 -0.92
N LYS A 229 9.97 24.43 -0.87
CA LYS A 229 8.81 24.88 -0.10
C LYS A 229 8.90 24.37 1.33
N ARG A 230 8.55 25.21 2.32
CA ARG A 230 8.51 24.79 3.73
C ARG A 230 7.50 23.67 3.99
N THR A 231 6.44 23.61 3.19
CA THR A 231 5.39 22.59 3.27
C THR A 231 5.12 22.02 1.91
N ILE A 232 5.12 20.71 1.80
CA ILE A 232 4.80 19.98 0.58
C ILE A 232 3.31 19.61 0.59
N GLU A 233 2.56 20.13 -0.37
CA GLU A 233 1.12 19.89 -0.50
C GLU A 233 0.85 18.60 -1.24
N LYS A 234 0.14 17.66 -0.61
CA LYS A 234 -0.32 16.43 -1.26
C LYS A 234 -1.11 16.75 -2.53
N GLN A 235 -0.77 16.09 -3.61
CA GLN A 235 -1.50 16.17 -4.88
C GLN A 235 -2.60 15.10 -4.93
N MET A 236 -3.77 15.45 -5.48
CA MET A 236 -4.85 14.49 -5.62
C MET A 236 -5.76 14.78 -6.82
N VAL A 237 -6.29 13.70 -7.39
CA VAL A 237 -7.29 13.75 -8.44
C VAL A 237 -8.68 13.95 -7.80
N LEU A 238 -9.36 15.03 -8.13
CA LEU A 238 -10.71 15.29 -7.61
C LEU A 238 -11.78 14.54 -8.41
N ASP A 239 -11.67 14.55 -9.73
CA ASP A 239 -12.56 13.81 -10.63
C ASP A 239 -11.89 12.51 -11.10
N ILE A 240 -12.10 11.42 -10.34
CA ILE A 240 -11.58 10.11 -10.71
C ILE A 240 -12.35 9.46 -11.87
N THR A 241 -13.51 9.99 -12.26
CA THR A 241 -14.28 9.48 -13.40
C THR A 241 -13.61 9.78 -14.72
N ASN A 242 -13.04 10.99 -14.87
CA ASN A 242 -12.47 11.48 -16.10
C ASN A 242 -10.93 11.48 -16.13
N THR A 243 -10.28 10.91 -15.11
CA THR A 243 -8.83 10.73 -15.07
C THR A 243 -8.36 9.51 -15.86
N TYR A 244 -7.06 9.35 -16.01
CA TYR A 244 -6.45 8.19 -16.68
C TYR A 244 -6.84 6.89 -16.00
N TYR A 245 -7.19 5.92 -16.83
CA TYR A 245 -7.45 4.55 -16.42
C TYR A 245 -7.17 3.60 -17.56
N PRO A 246 -6.42 2.50 -17.36
CA PRO A 246 -5.99 1.62 -18.44
C PRO A 246 -7.19 0.87 -19.05
N GLU A 247 -7.49 1.13 -20.33
CA GLU A 247 -8.52 0.39 -21.09
C GLU A 247 -7.98 -0.93 -21.65
N LYS A 248 -6.65 -1.02 -21.80
CA LYS A 248 -5.91 -2.19 -22.31
C LYS A 248 -4.74 -2.53 -21.39
N PRO A 249 -5.01 -3.02 -20.17
CA PRO A 249 -3.92 -3.37 -19.27
C PRO A 249 -3.03 -4.47 -19.85
N VAL A 250 -1.75 -4.43 -19.51
CA VAL A 250 -0.78 -5.44 -19.93
C VAL A 250 -1.16 -6.80 -19.36
N VAL A 251 -1.18 -7.83 -20.21
CA VAL A 251 -1.54 -9.20 -19.80
C VAL A 251 -0.29 -9.99 -19.43
N PRO A 252 -0.14 -10.44 -18.18
CA PRO A 252 1.05 -11.16 -17.77
C PRO A 252 1.18 -12.54 -18.44
N PHE A 253 2.41 -12.98 -18.73
CA PHE A 253 2.68 -14.31 -19.29
C PHE A 253 2.57 -15.45 -18.27
N ILE A 254 2.68 -15.13 -16.99
CA ILE A 254 2.57 -16.10 -15.89
C ILE A 254 1.48 -15.65 -14.92
N LYS A 255 0.95 -16.58 -14.16
CA LYS A 255 -0.05 -16.27 -13.13
C LYS A 255 0.53 -15.28 -12.11
N VAL A 256 -0.17 -14.17 -11.90
CA VAL A 256 0.17 -13.10 -10.96
C VAL A 256 -0.78 -13.12 -9.77
N THR A 257 -0.49 -12.32 -8.74
CA THR A 257 -1.29 -12.28 -7.50
C THR A 257 -2.72 -11.79 -7.76
N GLN A 258 -2.88 -10.80 -8.64
CA GLN A 258 -4.18 -10.24 -9.05
C GLN A 258 -4.39 -10.49 -10.56
N ASP A 259 -4.56 -11.76 -10.95
CA ASP A 259 -4.74 -12.18 -12.35
C ASP A 259 -6.19 -11.99 -12.81
N ARG A 260 -6.61 -10.71 -12.92
CA ARG A 260 -7.99 -10.31 -13.19
C ARG A 260 -8.11 -8.86 -13.63
N VAL A 261 -9.25 -8.51 -14.22
CA VAL A 261 -9.64 -7.10 -14.41
C VAL A 261 -9.96 -6.48 -13.06
N VAL A 262 -9.40 -5.31 -12.78
CA VAL A 262 -9.68 -4.55 -11.56
C VAL A 262 -10.42 -3.27 -11.94
N LEU A 263 -11.58 -3.03 -11.34
CA LEU A 263 -12.33 -1.77 -11.47
C LEU A 263 -12.20 -0.97 -10.17
N GLU A 264 -11.47 0.13 -10.22
CA GLU A 264 -11.39 1.09 -9.12
C GLU A 264 -12.69 1.90 -9.05
N ILE A 265 -13.54 1.56 -8.09
CA ILE A 265 -14.86 2.21 -7.94
C ILE A 265 -14.81 3.48 -7.12
N GLN A 266 -13.82 3.58 -6.20
CA GLN A 266 -13.73 4.64 -5.22
C GLN A 266 -12.30 4.81 -4.72
N ARG A 267 -11.88 6.04 -4.48
CA ARG A 267 -10.67 6.40 -3.70
C ARG A 267 -11.06 7.05 -2.39
N GLY A 268 -10.30 6.76 -1.34
CA GLY A 268 -10.59 7.20 0.02
C GLY A 268 -11.61 6.33 0.75
N CYS A 269 -11.92 6.71 1.99
CA CYS A 269 -12.86 5.99 2.85
C CYS A 269 -13.61 6.98 3.73
N ILE A 270 -14.93 6.81 3.87
CA ILE A 270 -15.76 7.66 4.73
C ILE A 270 -15.58 7.39 6.22
N ARG A 271 -14.96 6.27 6.57
CA ARG A 271 -14.79 5.82 7.95
C ARG A 271 -13.65 6.58 8.66
N GLY A 272 -13.69 6.55 9.98
CA GLY A 272 -12.75 7.27 10.83
C GLY A 272 -11.86 6.37 11.69
N CYS A 273 -11.51 5.16 11.20
CA CYS A 273 -10.66 4.24 11.95
C CYS A 273 -9.31 4.91 12.29
N ARG A 274 -8.99 5.00 13.58
CA ARG A 274 -7.88 5.82 14.11
C ARG A 274 -6.49 5.25 13.84
N PHE A 275 -6.41 3.98 13.50
CA PHE A 275 -5.16 3.30 13.12
C PHE A 275 -4.89 3.36 11.61
N CYS A 276 -5.90 3.67 10.79
CA CYS A 276 -5.83 3.46 9.35
C CYS A 276 -5.20 4.65 8.62
N GLN A 277 -3.98 4.50 8.17
CA GLN A 277 -3.26 5.52 7.40
C GLN A 277 -3.98 5.84 6.07
N ALA A 278 -4.36 4.82 5.30
CA ALA A 278 -5.07 5.01 4.03
C ALA A 278 -6.39 5.77 4.21
N GLY A 279 -7.12 5.55 5.31
CA GLY A 279 -8.33 6.27 5.67
C GLY A 279 -8.12 7.76 5.93
N MET A 280 -6.88 8.20 6.19
CA MET A 280 -6.51 9.61 6.36
C MET A 280 -5.87 10.19 5.10
N LEU A 281 -4.93 9.48 4.49
CA LEU A 281 -4.18 9.95 3.33
C LEU A 281 -5.07 10.22 2.11
N TYR A 282 -6.07 9.37 1.86
CA TYR A 282 -6.90 9.43 0.65
C TYR A 282 -8.21 10.21 0.83
N ARG A 283 -8.35 11.01 1.90
CA ARG A 283 -9.47 11.96 2.06
C ARG A 283 -9.33 13.15 1.11
N PRO A 284 -10.49 13.66 0.61
CA PRO A 284 -11.87 13.20 0.73
C PRO A 284 -12.15 11.95 -0.12
N THR A 285 -13.25 11.23 0.21
CA THR A 285 -13.70 10.09 -0.57
C THR A 285 -14.28 10.56 -1.90
N ARG A 286 -13.89 9.92 -3.00
CA ARG A 286 -14.35 10.21 -4.37
C ARG A 286 -14.78 8.93 -5.04
N GLU A 287 -15.91 8.97 -5.74
CA GLU A 287 -16.52 7.82 -6.41
C GLU A 287 -16.41 7.96 -7.93
N ARG A 288 -16.22 6.84 -8.61
CA ARG A 288 -16.25 6.77 -10.08
C ARG A 288 -17.67 6.52 -10.55
N ASP A 289 -18.07 7.18 -11.63
CA ASP A 289 -19.38 7.04 -12.24
C ASP A 289 -19.67 5.61 -12.73
N LEU A 290 -20.91 5.16 -12.54
CA LEU A 290 -21.34 3.80 -12.88
C LEU A 290 -21.23 3.50 -14.38
N GLU A 291 -21.62 4.42 -15.25
CA GLU A 291 -21.58 4.19 -16.70
C GLU A 291 -20.12 4.10 -17.19
N ARG A 292 -19.22 4.87 -16.57
CA ARG A 292 -17.79 4.77 -16.88
C ARG A 292 -17.24 3.39 -16.46
N LEU A 293 -17.61 2.89 -15.29
CA LEU A 293 -17.21 1.55 -14.82
C LEU A 293 -17.72 0.44 -15.75
N LYS A 294 -18.97 0.53 -16.22
CA LYS A 294 -19.53 -0.41 -17.19
C LYS A 294 -18.68 -0.43 -18.49
N LYS A 295 -18.33 0.76 -18.99
CA LYS A 295 -17.47 0.89 -20.19
C LYS A 295 -16.11 0.22 -19.97
N TYR A 296 -15.45 0.49 -18.83
CA TYR A 296 -14.16 -0.12 -18.51
C TYR A 296 -14.25 -1.64 -18.39
N ALA A 297 -15.30 -2.18 -17.77
CA ALA A 297 -15.51 -3.62 -17.68
C ALA A 297 -15.48 -4.29 -19.05
N TYR A 298 -16.22 -3.76 -20.04
CA TYR A 298 -16.21 -4.27 -21.42
C TYR A 298 -14.85 -4.14 -22.08
N GLN A 299 -14.24 -2.97 -22.01
CA GLN A 299 -12.98 -2.69 -22.72
C GLN A 299 -11.83 -3.55 -22.19
N MET A 300 -11.70 -3.63 -20.85
CA MET A 300 -10.63 -4.39 -20.22
C MET A 300 -10.82 -5.90 -20.42
N LEU A 301 -12.02 -6.46 -20.24
CA LEU A 301 -12.26 -7.88 -20.51
C LEU A 301 -12.00 -8.24 -21.98
N LYS A 302 -12.46 -7.39 -22.91
CA LYS A 302 -12.24 -7.61 -24.34
C LYS A 302 -10.75 -7.56 -24.73
N SER A 303 -9.98 -6.66 -24.10
CA SER A 303 -8.56 -6.46 -24.45
C SER A 303 -7.61 -7.46 -23.78
N THR A 304 -8.04 -8.11 -22.69
CA THR A 304 -7.18 -9.01 -21.90
C THR A 304 -7.57 -10.47 -21.98
N GLY A 305 -8.87 -10.77 -22.10
CA GLY A 305 -9.39 -12.14 -22.02
C GLY A 305 -9.40 -12.73 -20.60
N HIS A 306 -9.27 -11.90 -19.54
CA HIS A 306 -9.39 -12.38 -18.17
C HIS A 306 -10.77 -12.98 -17.89
N GLU A 307 -10.81 -14.02 -17.05
CA GLU A 307 -12.03 -14.71 -16.62
C GLU A 307 -12.54 -14.25 -15.23
N GLU A 308 -11.91 -13.23 -14.66
CA GLU A 308 -12.30 -12.64 -13.37
C GLU A 308 -12.28 -11.11 -13.45
N ILE A 309 -13.30 -10.49 -12.83
CA ILE A 309 -13.38 -9.04 -12.63
C ILE A 309 -13.58 -8.74 -11.15
N SER A 310 -12.84 -7.77 -10.63
CA SER A 310 -12.85 -7.38 -9.22
C SER A 310 -13.11 -5.90 -9.06
N LEU A 311 -13.90 -5.53 -8.06
CA LEU A 311 -14.04 -4.14 -7.62
C LEU A 311 -12.89 -3.78 -6.66
N SER A 312 -12.37 -2.57 -6.77
CA SER A 312 -11.28 -2.09 -5.91
C SER A 312 -11.67 -0.79 -5.21
N SER A 313 -11.54 -0.78 -3.88
CA SER A 313 -11.64 0.40 -3.02
C SER A 313 -11.15 0.07 -1.61
N LEU A 314 -11.01 1.08 -0.76
CA LEU A 314 -10.74 0.90 0.68
C LEU A 314 -11.98 0.40 1.45
N SER A 315 -13.18 0.58 0.91
CA SER A 315 -14.45 0.13 1.51
C SER A 315 -15.51 0.02 0.43
N SER A 316 -15.57 -1.12 -0.27
CA SER A 316 -16.50 -1.32 -1.39
C SER A 316 -17.96 -1.21 -0.98
N SER A 317 -18.28 -1.59 0.25
CA SER A 317 -19.63 -1.48 0.81
C SER A 317 -20.14 -0.04 0.97
N ASP A 318 -19.24 0.93 1.01
CA ASP A 318 -19.57 2.35 1.18
C ASP A 318 -19.74 3.09 -0.18
N TYR A 319 -19.52 2.40 -1.31
CA TYR A 319 -19.75 2.95 -2.64
C TYR A 319 -21.26 3.13 -2.90
N SER A 320 -21.67 4.35 -3.29
CA SER A 320 -23.10 4.71 -3.38
C SER A 320 -23.89 3.90 -4.42
N GLN A 321 -23.22 3.43 -5.49
CA GLN A 321 -23.83 2.70 -6.59
C GLN A 321 -23.42 1.21 -6.63
N LEU A 322 -23.04 0.64 -5.47
CA LEU A 322 -22.57 -0.75 -5.38
C LEU A 322 -23.59 -1.74 -5.98
N GLN A 323 -24.87 -1.61 -5.62
CA GLN A 323 -25.91 -2.50 -6.13
C GLN A 323 -26.03 -2.43 -7.67
N GLY A 324 -25.90 -1.22 -8.23
CA GLY A 324 -25.97 -1.00 -9.67
C GLY A 324 -24.85 -1.68 -10.42
N ILE A 325 -23.59 -1.52 -9.96
CA ILE A 325 -22.44 -2.15 -10.63
C ILE A 325 -22.45 -3.67 -10.47
N VAL A 326 -22.82 -4.19 -9.29
CA VAL A 326 -22.88 -5.64 -9.05
C VAL A 326 -23.95 -6.29 -9.91
N ASN A 327 -25.17 -5.73 -9.95
CA ASN A 327 -26.24 -6.25 -10.81
C ASN A 327 -25.80 -6.25 -12.29
N PHE A 328 -25.24 -5.15 -12.76
CA PHE A 328 -24.74 -5.06 -14.13
C PHE A 328 -23.69 -6.15 -14.43
N LEU A 329 -22.68 -6.32 -13.59
CA LEU A 329 -21.62 -7.32 -13.81
C LEU A 329 -22.17 -8.75 -13.84
N ILE A 330 -23.12 -9.06 -12.95
CA ILE A 330 -23.75 -10.39 -12.90
C ILE A 330 -24.61 -10.61 -14.12
N ASP A 331 -25.53 -9.71 -14.42
CA ASP A 331 -26.51 -9.87 -15.52
C ASP A 331 -25.81 -9.93 -16.88
N GLU A 332 -24.79 -9.06 -17.08
CA GLU A 332 -24.09 -8.98 -18.34
C GLU A 332 -23.15 -10.15 -18.60
N PHE A 333 -22.47 -10.65 -17.56
CA PHE A 333 -21.43 -11.67 -17.71
C PHE A 333 -21.90 -13.07 -17.28
N LYS A 334 -23.15 -13.21 -16.84
CA LYS A 334 -23.76 -14.51 -16.52
C LYS A 334 -23.69 -15.46 -17.70
N GLY A 335 -23.13 -16.64 -17.48
CA GLY A 335 -22.96 -17.66 -18.52
C GLY A 335 -21.81 -17.42 -19.51
N LYS A 336 -21.07 -16.29 -19.37
CA LYS A 336 -19.87 -16.01 -20.22
C LYS A 336 -18.56 -16.49 -19.60
N GLY A 337 -18.61 -17.23 -18.48
CA GLY A 337 -17.42 -17.77 -17.79
C GLY A 337 -16.60 -16.74 -17.01
N ILE A 338 -17.17 -15.55 -16.75
CA ILE A 338 -16.49 -14.47 -16.02
C ILE A 338 -16.97 -14.44 -14.57
N ASN A 339 -16.01 -14.51 -13.64
CA ASN A 339 -16.25 -14.48 -12.21
C ASN A 339 -16.21 -13.03 -11.70
N VAL A 340 -17.11 -12.68 -10.78
CA VAL A 340 -17.12 -11.38 -10.10
C VAL A 340 -16.59 -11.55 -8.69
N SER A 341 -15.54 -10.80 -8.33
CA SER A 341 -14.94 -10.78 -6.99
C SER A 341 -15.19 -9.45 -6.31
N LEU A 342 -15.67 -9.49 -5.07
CA LEU A 342 -15.99 -8.32 -4.25
C LEU A 342 -15.09 -8.27 -3.01
N PRO A 343 -13.86 -7.82 -3.12
CA PRO A 343 -12.99 -7.62 -1.95
C PRO A 343 -13.45 -6.43 -1.10
N SER A 344 -12.97 -6.37 0.14
CA SER A 344 -13.18 -5.23 1.05
C SER A 344 -14.65 -4.96 1.41
N LEU A 345 -15.48 -6.02 1.44
CA LEU A 345 -16.83 -5.91 1.98
C LEU A 345 -16.76 -5.82 3.52
N ARG A 346 -17.48 -4.85 4.06
CA ARG A 346 -17.69 -4.75 5.50
C ARG A 346 -18.84 -5.64 5.93
N ILE A 347 -18.78 -6.17 7.14
CA ILE A 347 -19.81 -7.04 7.69
C ILE A 347 -21.16 -6.33 7.89
N ASP A 348 -21.13 -5.03 8.18
CA ASP A 348 -22.32 -4.18 8.37
C ASP A 348 -23.07 -3.83 7.08
N ALA A 349 -22.48 -4.11 5.93
CA ALA A 349 -23.12 -3.92 4.63
C ALA A 349 -23.25 -5.25 3.87
N PHE A 350 -23.12 -6.37 4.58
CA PHE A 350 -23.33 -7.69 4.03
C PHE A 350 -24.82 -7.85 3.66
N SER A 351 -25.10 -7.96 2.37
CA SER A 351 -26.43 -8.23 1.85
C SER A 351 -26.45 -9.61 1.22
N LEU A 352 -27.26 -10.51 1.77
CA LEU A 352 -27.49 -11.85 1.20
C LEU A 352 -27.93 -11.78 -0.27
N ASP A 353 -28.69 -10.75 -0.65
CA ASP A 353 -29.13 -10.57 -2.03
C ASP A 353 -27.96 -10.31 -2.99
N VAL A 354 -27.05 -9.42 -2.61
CA VAL A 354 -25.82 -9.16 -3.39
C VAL A 354 -24.93 -10.39 -3.44
N MET A 355 -24.73 -11.05 -2.30
CA MET A 355 -23.83 -12.18 -2.19
C MET A 355 -24.37 -13.47 -2.82
N SER A 356 -25.68 -13.72 -2.75
CA SER A 356 -26.30 -14.88 -3.41
C SER A 356 -26.15 -14.81 -4.92
N LYS A 357 -26.23 -13.61 -5.49
CA LYS A 357 -26.04 -13.38 -6.93
C LYS A 357 -24.59 -13.61 -7.39
N VAL A 358 -23.60 -13.29 -6.54
CA VAL A 358 -22.18 -13.49 -6.83
C VAL A 358 -21.74 -14.94 -6.68
N GLN A 359 -22.51 -15.76 -5.96
CA GLN A 359 -22.12 -17.10 -5.49
C GLN A 359 -22.23 -18.25 -6.46
N ASP A 360 -22.81 -18.08 -7.63
CA ASP A 360 -23.00 -19.20 -8.56
C ASP A 360 -21.66 -19.85 -9.02
N VAL A 361 -20.50 -19.30 -8.61
CA VAL A 361 -19.20 -19.71 -9.15
C VAL A 361 -18.23 -20.35 -8.15
N ARG A 362 -18.10 -19.89 -6.91
CA ARG A 362 -17.27 -20.56 -5.87
C ARG A 362 -17.50 -19.97 -4.48
N LYS A 363 -17.90 -20.80 -3.50
CA LYS A 363 -17.94 -20.43 -2.07
C LYS A 363 -16.52 -20.39 -1.49
N SER A 364 -15.85 -19.25 -1.58
CA SER A 364 -14.60 -18.97 -0.87
C SER A 364 -14.88 -18.63 0.61
N SER A 365 -13.83 -18.56 1.44
CA SER A 365 -13.98 -18.07 2.82
C SER A 365 -14.35 -16.60 2.83
N LEU A 366 -15.28 -16.21 3.69
CA LEU A 366 -15.56 -14.79 3.97
C LEU A 366 -14.53 -14.25 4.95
N THR A 367 -14.13 -13.00 4.73
CA THR A 367 -13.17 -12.31 5.58
C THR A 367 -13.81 -11.05 6.14
N PHE A 368 -13.76 -10.91 7.46
CA PHE A 368 -14.21 -9.72 8.19
C PHE A 368 -13.07 -9.19 9.05
N ALA A 369 -13.06 -7.90 9.28
CA ALA A 369 -12.04 -7.23 10.06
C ALA A 369 -12.65 -6.45 11.24
N PRO A 370 -12.99 -7.11 12.36
CA PRO A 370 -13.42 -6.43 13.58
C PRO A 370 -12.30 -5.56 14.18
N GLU A 371 -11.05 -5.93 13.97
CA GLU A 371 -9.80 -5.33 14.42
C GLU A 371 -9.56 -5.42 15.93
N ALA A 372 -10.61 -5.48 16.75
CA ALA A 372 -10.53 -5.68 18.21
C ALA A 372 -11.62 -6.63 18.71
N GLY A 373 -11.33 -7.41 19.74
CA GLY A 373 -12.26 -8.39 20.33
C GLY A 373 -13.40 -7.73 21.10
N SER A 374 -13.08 -6.78 21.97
CA SER A 374 -14.06 -6.10 22.81
C SER A 374 -14.71 -4.90 22.11
N GLN A 375 -15.97 -4.58 22.49
CA GLN A 375 -16.65 -3.37 22.04
C GLN A 375 -15.89 -2.12 22.47
N ARG A 376 -15.44 -2.08 23.73
CA ARG A 376 -14.64 -0.98 24.26
C ARG A 376 -13.45 -0.64 23.35
N LEU A 377 -12.67 -1.65 22.96
CA LEU A 377 -11.49 -1.42 22.13
C LEU A 377 -11.86 -1.09 20.67
N ARG A 378 -12.98 -1.64 20.14
CA ARG A 378 -13.52 -1.19 18.83
C ARG A 378 -13.92 0.28 18.84
N ASP A 379 -14.42 0.80 19.95
CA ASP A 379 -14.75 2.22 20.11
C ASP A 379 -13.49 3.08 20.22
N VAL A 380 -12.46 2.62 20.95
CA VAL A 380 -11.14 3.27 20.99
C VAL A 380 -10.54 3.46 19.60
N ILE A 381 -10.57 2.42 18.78
CA ILE A 381 -10.05 2.49 17.39
C ILE A 381 -11.04 3.09 16.39
N ASN A 382 -12.22 3.48 16.84
CA ASN A 382 -13.32 4.04 16.04
C ASN A 382 -13.69 3.14 14.84
N LYS A 383 -13.80 1.83 15.07
CA LYS A 383 -14.12 0.88 14.00
C LYS A 383 -15.58 0.98 13.53
N GLY A 384 -16.49 1.43 14.42
CA GLY A 384 -17.92 1.59 14.12
C GLY A 384 -18.62 0.27 13.81
N LEU A 385 -18.24 -0.81 14.49
CA LEU A 385 -18.87 -2.13 14.42
C LEU A 385 -19.27 -2.58 15.83
N THR A 386 -20.54 -2.97 16.00
CA THR A 386 -21.01 -3.60 17.23
C THR A 386 -20.90 -5.12 17.14
N GLU A 387 -20.93 -5.80 18.28
CA GLU A 387 -20.93 -7.26 18.34
C GLU A 387 -22.14 -7.84 17.61
N GLU A 388 -23.31 -7.22 17.80
CA GLU A 388 -24.56 -7.63 17.17
C GLU A 388 -24.43 -7.64 15.64
N ILE A 389 -23.89 -6.57 15.05
CA ILE A 389 -23.66 -6.46 13.60
C ILE A 389 -22.72 -7.57 13.10
N ILE A 390 -21.67 -7.88 13.87
CA ILE A 390 -20.72 -8.94 13.52
C ILE A 390 -21.40 -10.31 13.53
N LEU A 391 -22.18 -10.60 14.56
CA LEU A 391 -22.88 -11.86 14.71
C LEU A 391 -24.01 -12.03 13.70
N GLU A 392 -24.75 -10.96 13.40
CA GLU A 392 -25.78 -10.96 12.37
C GLU A 392 -25.20 -11.23 10.98
N GLY A 393 -24.16 -10.48 10.58
CA GLY A 393 -23.51 -10.68 9.28
C GLY A 393 -22.88 -12.08 9.14
N ALA A 394 -22.28 -12.63 10.21
CA ALA A 394 -21.78 -13.99 10.20
C ALA A 394 -22.93 -15.03 10.10
N GLY A 395 -24.06 -14.81 10.81
CA GLY A 395 -25.25 -15.64 10.73
C GLY A 395 -25.82 -15.68 9.32
N GLN A 396 -26.02 -14.53 8.71
CA GLN A 396 -26.47 -14.43 7.31
C GLN A 396 -25.53 -15.16 6.34
N ALA A 397 -24.21 -15.05 6.56
CA ALA A 397 -23.24 -15.78 5.76
C ALA A 397 -23.43 -17.30 5.87
N PHE A 398 -23.63 -17.83 7.08
CA PHE A 398 -23.84 -19.26 7.30
C PHE A 398 -25.17 -19.74 6.72
N GLU A 399 -26.24 -18.98 6.83
CA GLU A 399 -27.53 -19.23 6.18
C GLU A 399 -27.38 -19.26 4.66
N GLY A 400 -26.55 -18.38 4.09
CA GLY A 400 -26.15 -18.37 2.69
C GLY A 400 -25.25 -19.55 2.29
N GLY A 401 -24.86 -20.43 3.23
CA GLY A 401 -24.15 -21.69 3.00
C GLY A 401 -22.63 -21.61 3.10
N TRP A 402 -22.06 -20.50 3.60
CA TRP A 402 -20.65 -20.49 3.96
C TRP A 402 -20.38 -21.33 5.19
N THR A 403 -19.20 -21.89 5.29
CA THR A 403 -18.76 -22.69 6.43
C THR A 403 -17.47 -22.18 7.04
N ARG A 404 -16.80 -21.25 6.34
CA ARG A 404 -15.52 -20.70 6.76
C ARG A 404 -15.60 -19.18 6.84
N VAL A 405 -15.26 -18.64 8.01
CA VAL A 405 -15.15 -17.19 8.27
C VAL A 405 -13.75 -16.90 8.80
N LYS A 406 -13.09 -15.90 8.23
CA LYS A 406 -11.81 -15.37 8.70
C LYS A 406 -12.03 -14.02 9.37
N LEU A 407 -11.51 -13.85 10.57
CA LEU A 407 -11.61 -12.64 11.37
C LEU A 407 -10.20 -12.05 11.57
N TYR A 408 -10.03 -10.79 11.19
CA TYR A 408 -8.77 -10.07 11.42
C TYR A 408 -8.86 -9.18 12.65
N PHE A 409 -7.77 -9.20 13.44
CA PHE A 409 -7.60 -8.39 14.64
C PHE A 409 -6.20 -7.80 14.71
N MET A 410 -6.01 -6.80 15.59
CA MET A 410 -4.70 -6.25 15.95
C MET A 410 -4.45 -6.46 17.44
N LEU A 411 -3.18 -6.67 17.80
CA LEU A 411 -2.67 -6.69 19.18
C LEU A 411 -1.69 -5.55 19.40
N GLY A 412 -1.64 -5.02 20.61
CA GLY A 412 -0.79 -3.89 20.99
C GLY A 412 -1.44 -2.52 20.73
N LEU A 413 -2.75 -2.47 20.57
CA LEU A 413 -3.51 -1.22 20.38
C LEU A 413 -3.42 -0.32 21.64
N PRO A 414 -3.48 1.01 21.48
CA PRO A 414 -3.55 1.91 22.64
C PRO A 414 -4.69 1.54 23.59
N THR A 415 -4.41 1.57 24.88
CA THR A 415 -5.34 1.20 25.99
C THR A 415 -5.77 -0.28 26.06
N GLU A 416 -5.18 -1.17 25.24
CA GLU A 416 -5.50 -2.60 25.24
C GLU A 416 -5.20 -3.26 26.59
N THR A 417 -6.15 -4.04 27.08
CA THR A 417 -6.03 -4.83 28.31
C THR A 417 -6.03 -6.33 28.02
N GLU A 418 -5.66 -7.16 28.99
CA GLU A 418 -5.72 -8.62 28.86
C GLU A 418 -7.13 -9.11 28.53
N GLU A 419 -8.16 -8.47 29.10
CA GLU A 419 -9.56 -8.80 28.83
C GLU A 419 -9.94 -8.52 27.39
N ASP A 420 -9.49 -7.40 26.79
CA ASP A 420 -9.72 -7.10 25.39
C ASP A 420 -9.12 -8.17 24.45
N MET A 421 -7.96 -8.72 24.83
CA MET A 421 -7.31 -9.80 24.08
C MET A 421 -8.10 -11.11 24.16
N LYS A 422 -8.61 -11.46 25.35
CA LYS A 422 -9.46 -12.64 25.54
C LYS A 422 -10.76 -12.55 24.78
N GLU A 423 -11.34 -11.34 24.66
CA GLU A 423 -12.54 -11.10 23.89
C GLU A 423 -12.38 -11.42 22.38
N ILE A 424 -11.16 -11.50 21.84
CA ILE A 424 -10.92 -12.03 20.48
C ILE A 424 -11.39 -13.49 20.40
N ALA A 425 -11.04 -14.30 21.39
CA ALA A 425 -11.43 -15.71 21.43
C ALA A 425 -12.94 -15.87 21.68
N HIS A 426 -13.50 -15.04 22.58
CA HIS A 426 -14.93 -15.05 22.87
C HIS A 426 -15.76 -14.64 21.66
N LEU A 427 -15.34 -13.62 20.90
CA LEU A 427 -16.03 -13.22 19.68
C LEU A 427 -15.98 -14.32 18.60
N ALA A 428 -14.81 -14.97 18.43
CA ALA A 428 -14.68 -16.10 17.52
C ALA A 428 -15.58 -17.28 17.91
N GLU A 429 -15.70 -17.56 19.20
CA GLU A 429 -16.62 -18.56 19.77
C GLU A 429 -18.09 -18.21 19.50
N LYS A 430 -18.50 -16.95 19.74
CA LYS A 430 -19.85 -16.48 19.47
C LYS A 430 -20.20 -16.61 17.97
N VAL A 431 -19.26 -16.30 17.09
CA VAL A 431 -19.42 -16.53 15.65
C VAL A 431 -19.59 -18.01 15.32
N ALA A 432 -18.78 -18.89 15.96
CA ALA A 432 -18.95 -20.33 15.76
C ALA A 432 -20.32 -20.85 16.26
N ARG A 433 -20.83 -20.30 17.38
CA ARG A 433 -22.18 -20.63 17.88
C ARG A 433 -23.26 -20.31 16.86
N ARG A 434 -23.19 -19.15 16.17
CA ARG A 434 -24.17 -18.79 15.13
C ARG A 434 -24.27 -19.87 14.05
N TYR A 435 -23.14 -20.51 13.65
CA TYR A 435 -23.18 -21.65 12.75
C TYR A 435 -23.92 -22.86 13.37
N TYR A 436 -23.70 -23.14 14.65
CA TYR A 436 -24.29 -24.30 15.31
C TYR A 436 -25.76 -24.11 15.71
N GLU A 437 -26.32 -22.90 15.62
CA GLU A 437 -27.76 -22.62 15.73
C GLU A 437 -28.53 -23.11 14.50
N ILE A 438 -27.88 -23.25 13.34
CA ILE A 438 -28.48 -23.85 12.15
C ILE A 438 -28.76 -25.34 12.41
N PRO A 439 -29.97 -25.86 12.07
CA PRO A 439 -30.28 -27.29 12.20
C PRO A 439 -29.25 -28.18 11.51
N LYS A 440 -28.90 -29.32 12.13
CA LYS A 440 -27.81 -30.17 11.67
C LYS A 440 -27.96 -30.67 10.24
N ASP A 441 -29.17 -30.93 9.81
CA ASP A 441 -29.57 -31.39 8.47
C ASP A 441 -29.48 -30.28 7.40
N GLN A 442 -29.41 -29.02 7.82
CA GLN A 442 -29.26 -27.84 6.93
C GLN A 442 -27.82 -27.30 6.87
N ARG A 443 -26.89 -27.88 7.62
CA ARG A 443 -25.48 -27.43 7.66
C ARG A 443 -24.69 -27.93 6.46
N ASN A 444 -23.98 -27.03 5.78
CA ASN A 444 -23.17 -27.34 4.60
C ASN A 444 -21.70 -27.70 4.95
N GLY A 445 -21.46 -28.69 5.84
CA GLY A 445 -20.12 -29.16 6.15
C GLY A 445 -19.59 -28.77 7.54
N LYS A 446 -18.27 -28.58 7.67
CA LYS A 446 -17.63 -28.29 8.96
C LYS A 446 -17.40 -26.79 9.13
N CYS A 447 -17.87 -26.25 10.27
CA CYS A 447 -17.55 -24.87 10.65
C CYS A 447 -16.04 -24.69 10.84
N GLN A 448 -15.51 -23.58 10.30
CA GLN A 448 -14.15 -23.14 10.55
C GLN A 448 -14.09 -21.62 10.71
N ILE A 449 -13.78 -21.16 11.90
CA ILE A 449 -13.51 -19.78 12.20
C ILE A 449 -12.00 -19.59 12.37
N VAL A 450 -11.41 -18.72 11.57
CA VAL A 450 -9.97 -18.43 11.64
C VAL A 450 -9.79 -17.03 12.16
N ALA A 451 -9.35 -16.85 13.39
CA ALA A 451 -8.88 -15.58 13.89
C ALA A 451 -7.40 -15.39 13.50
N SER A 452 -7.08 -14.24 12.93
CA SER A 452 -5.71 -13.88 12.54
C SER A 452 -5.39 -12.52 13.13
N THR A 453 -4.29 -12.43 13.90
CA THR A 453 -3.86 -11.16 14.47
C THR A 453 -2.60 -10.63 13.78
N SER A 454 -2.59 -9.35 13.47
CA SER A 454 -1.39 -8.56 13.20
C SER A 454 -1.01 -7.77 14.45
N PHE A 455 0.20 -7.23 14.47
CA PHE A 455 0.65 -6.36 15.54
C PHE A 455 0.53 -4.90 15.11
N PHE A 456 0.11 -4.06 16.05
CA PHE A 456 -0.17 -2.66 15.79
C PHE A 456 1.11 -1.86 15.54
N ILE A 457 1.10 -1.07 14.47
CA ILE A 457 2.14 -0.09 14.13
C ILE A 457 1.48 1.29 14.03
N PRO A 458 1.91 2.27 14.82
CA PRO A 458 1.43 3.65 14.70
C PRO A 458 1.96 4.29 13.41
N LYS A 459 1.15 4.31 12.36
CA LYS A 459 1.54 4.88 11.07
C LYS A 459 1.47 6.42 11.06
N PRO A 460 2.28 7.10 10.23
CA PRO A 460 2.22 8.54 10.00
C PRO A 460 0.81 9.03 9.61
N PHE A 461 0.48 10.24 9.98
CA PHE A 461 -0.81 10.89 9.68
C PHE A 461 -2.05 10.17 10.23
N THR A 462 -1.90 9.28 11.22
CA THR A 462 -3.04 8.70 11.93
C THR A 462 -3.20 9.35 13.31
N PRO A 463 -4.41 9.32 13.91
CA PRO A 463 -4.57 9.70 15.31
C PRO A 463 -3.64 8.98 16.27
N PHE A 464 -3.19 7.77 15.91
CA PHE A 464 -2.30 6.95 16.72
C PHE A 464 -0.79 7.18 16.45
N GLN A 465 -0.41 8.13 15.60
CA GLN A 465 1.00 8.39 15.26
C GLN A 465 1.90 8.72 16.46
N TRP A 466 1.32 9.17 17.58
CA TRP A 466 2.04 9.46 18.83
C TRP A 466 2.17 8.25 19.76
N ALA A 467 1.36 7.21 19.56
CA ALA A 467 1.40 6.00 20.39
C ALA A 467 2.74 5.27 20.29
N LYS A 468 3.12 4.58 21.35
CA LYS A 468 4.23 3.62 21.34
C LYS A 468 3.80 2.28 20.76
N MET A 469 4.76 1.51 20.28
CA MET A 469 4.61 0.08 19.98
C MET A 469 4.95 -0.78 21.19
N CYS A 470 4.67 -2.07 21.10
CA CYS A 470 5.22 -3.08 21.99
C CYS A 470 6.58 -3.56 21.48
N ASN A 471 7.42 -4.12 22.38
CA ASN A 471 8.57 -4.90 21.95
C ASN A 471 8.15 -6.29 21.45
N LYS A 472 9.09 -7.07 20.93
CA LYS A 472 8.85 -8.42 20.41
C LYS A 472 8.24 -9.35 21.45
N GLU A 473 8.80 -9.36 22.63
CA GLU A 473 8.41 -10.24 23.75
C GLU A 473 6.97 -9.96 24.18
N ASP A 474 6.61 -8.68 24.28
CA ASP A 474 5.25 -8.25 24.62
C ASP A 474 4.25 -8.70 23.55
N TYR A 475 4.59 -8.56 22.24
CA TYR A 475 3.72 -9.02 21.16
C TYR A 475 3.49 -10.52 21.19
N ILE A 476 4.55 -11.31 21.40
CA ILE A 476 4.46 -12.76 21.50
C ILE A 476 3.63 -13.17 22.72
N GLN A 477 3.83 -12.52 23.88
CA GLN A 477 3.04 -12.77 25.08
C GLN A 477 1.55 -12.50 24.83
N LYS A 478 1.21 -11.39 24.20
CA LYS A 478 -0.17 -11.04 23.82
C LYS A 478 -0.80 -12.11 22.92
N ALA A 479 -0.08 -12.56 21.89
CA ALA A 479 -0.53 -13.63 21.02
C ALA A 479 -0.77 -14.94 21.78
N HIS A 480 0.07 -15.27 22.75
CA HIS A 480 -0.10 -16.45 23.61
C HIS A 480 -1.34 -16.35 24.51
N ILE A 481 -1.66 -15.16 25.03
CA ILE A 481 -2.90 -14.95 25.81
C ILE A 481 -4.12 -15.32 24.96
N VAL A 482 -4.21 -14.78 23.73
CA VAL A 482 -5.29 -15.10 22.79
C VAL A 482 -5.33 -16.59 22.46
N ASN A 483 -4.17 -17.20 22.16
CA ASN A 483 -4.08 -18.62 21.81
C ASN A 483 -4.56 -19.54 22.96
N ASN A 484 -4.21 -19.22 24.18
CA ASN A 484 -4.62 -19.99 25.35
C ASN A 484 -6.14 -19.88 25.56
N GLU A 485 -6.70 -18.66 25.43
CA GLU A 485 -8.14 -18.44 25.53
C GLU A 485 -8.91 -19.15 24.41
N MET A 486 -8.39 -19.17 23.16
CA MET A 486 -8.97 -19.95 22.05
C MET A 486 -9.07 -21.45 22.37
N LYS A 487 -8.04 -22.01 23.01
CA LYS A 487 -8.01 -23.44 23.41
C LYS A 487 -8.98 -23.75 24.54
N ALA A 488 -9.38 -22.75 25.34
CA ALA A 488 -10.34 -22.89 26.44
C ALA A 488 -11.81 -22.89 25.96
N GLN A 489 -12.09 -22.40 24.73
CA GLN A 489 -13.45 -22.25 24.22
C GLN A 489 -14.16 -23.61 23.97
N LEU A 490 -15.49 -23.59 24.05
CA LEU A 490 -16.35 -24.77 23.88
C LEU A 490 -16.19 -25.39 22.47
N ASN A 491 -16.27 -24.55 21.45
CA ASN A 491 -16.17 -24.99 20.05
C ASN A 491 -14.73 -24.93 19.49
N LYS A 492 -13.72 -25.09 20.34
CA LYS A 492 -12.29 -25.00 19.98
C LYS A 492 -11.88 -25.82 18.75
N LYS A 493 -12.59 -26.90 18.42
CA LYS A 493 -12.32 -27.71 17.20
C LYS A 493 -12.67 -26.97 15.90
N SER A 494 -13.52 -25.96 16.00
CA SER A 494 -13.90 -25.08 14.88
C SER A 494 -13.08 -23.81 14.82
N LEU A 495 -12.30 -23.51 15.86
CA LEU A 495 -11.50 -22.30 15.96
C LEU A 495 -10.06 -22.59 15.53
N LYS A 496 -9.49 -21.68 14.74
CA LYS A 496 -8.06 -21.64 14.41
C LYS A 496 -7.54 -20.24 14.71
N TYR A 497 -6.30 -20.16 15.19
CA TYR A 497 -5.64 -18.90 15.49
C TYR A 497 -4.24 -18.85 14.89
N ASN A 498 -3.93 -17.73 14.24
CA ASN A 498 -2.59 -17.42 13.71
C ASN A 498 -2.23 -15.97 14.06
N TRP A 499 -0.94 -15.67 14.11
CA TRP A 499 -0.42 -14.30 14.26
C TRP A 499 0.76 -14.07 13.32
N HIS A 500 1.04 -12.80 13.06
CA HIS A 500 2.14 -12.36 12.21
C HIS A 500 3.48 -12.44 12.94
N GLU A 501 4.58 -12.36 12.19
CA GLU A 501 5.93 -12.33 12.71
C GLU A 501 6.20 -11.01 13.48
N ALA A 502 6.61 -11.12 14.76
CA ALA A 502 6.87 -9.95 15.58
C ALA A 502 8.13 -9.19 15.14
N ASP A 503 9.17 -9.89 14.71
CA ASP A 503 10.42 -9.27 14.25
C ASP A 503 10.19 -8.40 13.01
N VAL A 504 9.38 -8.87 12.04
CA VAL A 504 8.99 -8.09 10.86
C VAL A 504 8.23 -6.82 11.28
N THR A 505 7.32 -6.94 12.25
CA THR A 505 6.57 -5.78 12.77
C THR A 505 7.47 -4.75 13.43
N VAL A 506 8.47 -5.19 14.20
CA VAL A 506 9.44 -4.29 14.85
C VAL A 506 10.24 -3.53 13.79
N LEU A 507 10.72 -4.20 12.77
CA LEU A 507 11.46 -3.58 11.67
C LEU A 507 10.58 -2.59 10.87
N GLU A 508 9.37 -3.01 10.50
CA GLU A 508 8.40 -2.15 9.81
C GLU A 508 8.11 -0.88 10.62
N GLY A 509 8.01 -1.00 11.96
CA GLY A 509 7.81 0.13 12.86
C GLY A 509 8.95 1.15 12.79
N VAL A 510 10.20 0.69 12.74
CA VAL A 510 11.37 1.58 12.62
C VAL A 510 11.32 2.36 11.31
N PHE A 511 10.99 1.73 10.19
CA PHE A 511 10.89 2.41 8.90
C PHE A 511 9.69 3.34 8.82
N ALA A 512 8.51 2.89 9.23
CA ALA A 512 7.30 3.71 9.17
C ALA A 512 7.41 4.98 10.03
N ARG A 513 8.17 4.93 11.12
CA ARG A 513 8.28 5.99 12.13
C ARG A 513 9.62 6.71 12.13
N GLY A 514 10.58 6.23 11.34
CA GLY A 514 11.97 6.68 11.30
C GLY A 514 12.16 8.02 10.65
N ASP A 515 13.30 8.65 10.94
CA ASP A 515 13.82 9.81 10.24
C ASP A 515 14.99 9.40 9.34
N ARG A 516 15.67 10.37 8.69
CA ARG A 516 16.73 10.07 7.71
C ARG A 516 17.94 9.34 8.30
N ARG A 517 18.13 9.34 9.63
CA ARG A 517 19.21 8.57 10.28
C ARG A 517 19.02 7.06 10.11
N VAL A 518 17.78 6.59 9.93
CA VAL A 518 17.46 5.17 9.69
C VAL A 518 18.07 4.67 8.38
N GLY A 519 18.26 5.54 7.39
CA GLY A 519 18.89 5.20 6.12
C GLY A 519 20.28 4.58 6.26
N LYS A 520 21.02 4.90 7.33
CA LYS A 520 22.33 4.27 7.61
C LYS A 520 22.18 2.78 7.93
N ALA A 521 21.20 2.41 8.76
CA ALA A 521 20.94 1.02 9.10
C ALA A 521 20.41 0.24 7.89
N LEU A 522 19.57 0.87 7.05
CA LEU A 522 19.10 0.29 5.80
C LEU A 522 20.25 -0.06 4.86
N LEU A 523 21.18 0.87 4.64
CA LEU A 523 22.34 0.64 3.79
C LEU A 523 23.25 -0.46 4.34
N GLU A 524 23.48 -0.46 5.65
CA GLU A 524 24.31 -1.47 6.31
C GLU A 524 23.67 -2.86 6.21
N ALA A 525 22.35 -2.98 6.45
CA ALA A 525 21.64 -4.24 6.31
C ALA A 525 21.70 -4.78 4.87
N TYR A 526 21.53 -3.90 3.88
CA TYR A 526 21.69 -4.26 2.48
C TYR A 526 23.09 -4.80 2.19
N ARG A 527 24.14 -4.15 2.71
CA ARG A 527 25.55 -4.60 2.57
C ARG A 527 25.83 -5.94 3.26
N LEU A 528 25.13 -6.21 4.36
CA LEU A 528 25.18 -7.50 5.06
C LEU A 528 24.41 -8.60 4.32
N GLY A 529 23.62 -8.26 3.31
CA GLY A 529 22.88 -9.21 2.46
C GLY A 529 21.37 -9.32 2.77
N CYS A 530 20.80 -8.39 3.53
CA CYS A 530 19.34 -8.33 3.69
C CYS A 530 18.69 -7.94 2.37
N LEU A 531 17.71 -8.75 1.94
CA LEU A 531 16.99 -8.57 0.70
C LEU A 531 15.66 -9.33 0.79
N TYR A 532 14.61 -8.81 0.17
CA TYR A 532 13.28 -9.41 0.19
C TYR A 532 12.72 -9.60 1.61
N ASP A 533 12.87 -8.58 2.46
CA ASP A 533 12.44 -8.63 3.87
C ASP A 533 10.93 -8.84 4.07
N SER A 534 10.11 -8.62 3.03
CA SER A 534 8.68 -8.95 3.02
C SER A 534 8.39 -10.46 2.84
N TRP A 535 9.39 -11.26 2.49
CA TRP A 535 9.30 -12.69 2.26
C TRP A 535 9.91 -13.44 3.45
N SER A 536 9.10 -14.20 4.20
CA SER A 536 9.53 -14.82 5.46
C SER A 536 10.75 -15.74 5.33
N GLU A 537 10.92 -16.39 4.17
CA GLU A 537 12.08 -17.24 3.86
C GLU A 537 13.38 -16.46 3.62
N HIS A 538 13.29 -15.16 3.36
CA HIS A 538 14.45 -14.29 3.12
C HIS A 538 14.71 -13.31 4.26
N PHE A 539 13.75 -13.14 5.17
CA PHE A 539 13.88 -12.21 6.28
C PHE A 539 15.01 -12.62 7.25
N ARG A 540 15.99 -11.76 7.45
CA ARG A 540 17.20 -12.01 8.25
C ARG A 540 17.29 -11.06 9.44
N ASN A 541 16.49 -11.36 10.48
CA ASN A 541 16.47 -10.54 11.71
C ASN A 541 17.84 -10.41 12.37
N ASP A 542 18.67 -11.46 12.31
CA ASP A 542 20.03 -11.46 12.82
C ASP A 542 20.91 -10.38 12.17
N LEU A 543 20.86 -10.25 10.86
CA LEU A 543 21.60 -9.25 10.11
C LEU A 543 21.04 -7.83 10.32
N TRP A 544 19.74 -7.70 10.49
CA TRP A 544 19.13 -6.41 10.83
C TRP A 544 19.57 -5.91 12.19
N LEU A 545 19.60 -6.78 13.23
CA LEU A 545 20.08 -6.40 14.55
C LEU A 545 21.57 -5.98 14.51
N GLN A 546 22.38 -6.69 13.73
CA GLN A 546 23.79 -6.32 13.49
C GLN A 546 23.88 -4.95 12.81
N ALA A 547 23.05 -4.66 11.80
CA ALA A 547 23.05 -3.37 11.10
C ALA A 547 22.68 -2.21 12.04
N PHE A 548 21.72 -2.39 12.91
CA PHE A 548 21.35 -1.40 13.92
C PHE A 548 22.48 -1.15 14.91
N GLU A 549 23.13 -2.21 15.39
CA GLU A 549 24.28 -2.11 16.29
C GLU A 549 25.46 -1.38 15.61
N ASN A 550 25.83 -1.78 14.39
CA ASN A 550 26.92 -1.17 13.63
C ASN A 550 26.73 0.32 13.37
N THR A 551 25.49 0.76 13.23
CA THR A 551 25.16 2.15 12.86
C THR A 551 24.71 3.01 14.05
N GLY A 552 24.50 2.41 15.21
CA GLY A 552 24.01 3.09 16.41
C GLY A 552 22.55 3.61 16.27
N VAL A 553 21.74 3.01 15.37
CA VAL A 553 20.33 3.34 15.23
C VAL A 553 19.51 2.60 16.29
N ASP A 554 18.91 3.34 17.22
CA ASP A 554 18.17 2.78 18.34
C ASP A 554 16.73 2.44 17.97
N ILE A 555 16.41 1.15 17.91
CA ILE A 555 15.05 0.64 17.67
C ILE A 555 14.07 1.16 18.73
N ALA A 556 14.50 1.22 20.00
CA ALA A 556 13.64 1.63 21.12
C ALA A 556 13.23 3.11 20.99
N PHE A 557 14.14 3.97 20.51
CA PHE A 557 13.85 5.38 20.25
C PHE A 557 12.68 5.56 19.28
N TYR A 558 12.64 4.79 18.19
CA TYR A 558 11.59 4.91 17.18
C TYR A 558 10.28 4.23 17.58
N ASN A 559 10.35 3.06 18.24
CA ASN A 559 9.19 2.19 18.45
C ASN A 559 8.59 2.27 19.85
N LEU A 560 9.41 2.32 20.91
CA LEU A 560 8.94 2.04 22.26
C LEU A 560 8.57 3.28 23.08
N ARG A 561 8.86 4.48 22.60
CA ARG A 561 8.44 5.70 23.28
C ARG A 561 7.10 6.23 22.75
N GLU A 562 6.25 6.73 23.62
CA GLU A 562 5.15 7.61 23.27
C GLU A 562 5.74 8.98 22.88
N ARG A 563 5.28 9.56 21.79
CA ARG A 563 5.76 10.85 21.29
C ARG A 563 4.92 11.98 21.89
N ASP A 564 5.55 13.11 22.13
CA ASP A 564 4.84 14.31 22.56
C ASP A 564 3.95 14.82 21.41
N LEU A 565 2.79 15.39 21.75
CA LEU A 565 1.86 15.95 20.76
C LEU A 565 2.46 17.17 20.02
N ASP A 566 3.39 17.88 20.64
CA ASP A 566 4.05 19.06 20.09
C ASP A 566 5.40 18.74 19.45
N GLU A 567 5.88 17.49 19.53
CA GLU A 567 7.10 17.03 18.87
C GLU A 567 7.01 17.21 17.35
N ILE A 568 8.12 17.64 16.75
CA ILE A 568 8.26 17.68 15.29
C ILE A 568 8.47 16.26 14.80
N LEU A 569 7.51 15.76 14.03
CA LEU A 569 7.57 14.41 13.44
C LEU A 569 8.25 14.46 12.07
N PRO A 570 8.92 13.37 11.64
CA PRO A 570 9.64 13.32 10.36
C PRO A 570 8.81 13.67 9.13
N TRP A 571 7.48 13.60 9.21
CA TRP A 571 6.52 13.87 8.14
C TRP A 571 5.72 15.15 8.31
N ASP A 572 5.97 15.96 9.35
CA ASP A 572 5.18 17.18 9.65
C ASP A 572 5.31 18.28 8.58
N PHE A 573 6.32 18.20 7.71
CA PHE A 573 6.49 19.11 6.58
C PHE A 573 5.53 18.80 5.40
N ILE A 574 4.80 17.69 5.44
CA ILE A 574 3.83 17.30 4.41
C ILE A 574 2.41 17.68 4.86
N ASN A 575 1.69 18.41 4.02
CA ASN A 575 0.28 18.70 4.23
C ASN A 575 -0.59 17.75 3.41
N ILE A 576 -1.32 16.86 4.10
CA ILE A 576 -2.26 15.92 3.50
C ILE A 576 -3.72 16.43 3.49
N GLY A 577 -3.94 17.68 3.92
CA GLY A 577 -5.28 18.27 4.10
C GLY A 577 -5.98 17.85 5.39
N VAL A 578 -5.56 16.76 6.04
CA VAL A 578 -6.04 16.40 7.39
C VAL A 578 -5.15 17.10 8.42
N THR A 579 -5.76 17.93 9.27
CA THR A 579 -5.01 18.81 10.18
C THR A 579 -4.45 18.04 11.39
N LYS A 580 -3.25 18.45 11.88
CA LYS A 580 -2.66 17.90 13.12
C LYS A 580 -3.61 18.07 14.33
N LYS A 581 -4.34 19.19 14.41
CA LYS A 581 -5.37 19.44 15.45
C LYS A 581 -6.50 18.40 15.42
N PHE A 582 -6.94 17.98 14.23
CA PHE A 582 -7.93 16.91 14.12
C PHE A 582 -7.37 15.58 14.63
N LEU A 583 -6.15 15.22 14.23
CA LEU A 583 -5.51 13.98 14.68
C LEU A 583 -5.31 13.98 16.20
N GLN A 584 -4.87 15.09 16.80
CA GLN A 584 -4.75 15.26 18.26
C GLN A 584 -6.09 15.13 18.98
N ARG A 585 -7.18 15.69 18.43
CA ARG A 585 -8.52 15.53 18.98
C ARG A 585 -8.97 14.08 18.94
N GLU A 586 -8.75 13.40 17.81
CA GLU A 586 -9.11 11.98 17.68
C GLU A 586 -8.25 11.07 18.57
N TRP A 587 -6.99 11.42 18.84
CA TRP A 587 -6.16 10.76 19.84
C TRP A 587 -6.79 10.87 21.24
N LYS A 588 -7.20 12.07 21.68
CA LYS A 588 -7.90 12.28 22.94
C LYS A 588 -9.22 11.53 23.02
N ASN A 589 -10.03 11.59 21.95
CA ASN A 589 -11.26 10.83 21.85
C ASN A 589 -11.03 9.32 21.99
N ALA A 590 -9.93 8.80 21.44
CA ALA A 590 -9.57 7.38 21.57
C ALA A 590 -9.31 6.99 23.03
N LEU A 591 -8.52 7.78 23.75
CA LEU A 591 -8.22 7.54 25.16
C LEU A 591 -9.48 7.56 26.05
N GLU A 592 -10.49 8.32 25.65
CA GLU A 592 -11.79 8.43 26.33
C GLU A 592 -12.83 7.43 25.81
N GLY A 593 -12.50 6.61 24.78
CA GLY A 593 -13.42 5.67 24.16
C GLY A 593 -14.58 6.33 23.39
N LYS A 594 -14.46 7.61 23.03
CA LYS A 594 -15.49 8.37 22.29
C LYS A 594 -15.47 8.02 20.80
N VAL A 595 -16.63 7.71 20.25
CA VAL A 595 -16.81 7.38 18.83
C VAL A 595 -17.06 8.65 18.01
N THR A 596 -16.45 8.72 16.81
CA THR A 596 -16.65 9.78 15.82
C THR A 596 -17.46 9.23 14.64
N PRO A 597 -18.57 9.87 14.23
CA PRO A 597 -19.39 9.42 13.11
C PRO A 597 -18.62 9.39 11.78
N ASN A 598 -19.12 8.60 10.81
CA ASN A 598 -18.56 8.60 9.46
C ASN A 598 -18.97 9.87 8.67
N CYS A 599 -18.26 10.13 7.55
CA CYS A 599 -18.40 11.37 6.78
C CYS A 599 -19.79 11.59 6.15
N ARG A 600 -20.60 10.53 5.93
CA ARG A 600 -21.97 10.66 5.42
C ARG A 600 -22.97 11.00 6.51
N MET A 601 -22.69 10.59 7.76
CA MET A 601 -23.55 10.92 8.89
C MET A 601 -23.32 12.34 9.39
N GLN A 602 -22.04 12.72 9.52
CA GLN A 602 -21.65 14.04 10.05
C GLN A 602 -20.22 14.40 9.64
N CYS A 603 -20.01 15.66 9.27
CA CYS A 603 -18.67 16.18 9.05
C CYS A 603 -17.88 16.25 10.38
N SER A 604 -16.76 15.53 10.46
CA SER A 604 -15.90 15.52 11.63
C SER A 604 -14.92 16.71 11.71
N GLY A 605 -14.90 17.60 10.70
CA GLY A 605 -13.99 18.75 10.67
C GLY A 605 -12.53 18.37 10.55
N CYS A 606 -12.19 17.34 9.74
CA CYS A 606 -10.82 16.85 9.60
C CYS A 606 -9.90 17.80 8.82
N GLY A 607 -10.44 18.72 8.02
CA GLY A 607 -9.67 19.63 7.17
C GLY A 607 -9.72 19.30 5.67
N ALA A 608 -10.00 18.05 5.27
CA ALA A 608 -9.94 17.61 3.88
C ALA A 608 -10.89 18.37 2.92
N ALA A 609 -11.82 19.16 3.44
CA ALA A 609 -12.70 20.02 2.66
C ALA A 609 -11.94 21.11 1.85
N ILE A 610 -10.67 21.37 2.15
CA ILE A 610 -9.84 22.31 1.37
C ILE A 610 -9.68 21.89 -0.10
N TYR A 611 -9.80 20.60 -0.39
CA TYR A 611 -9.67 20.10 -1.76
C TYR A 611 -10.90 20.37 -2.65
N GLY A 612 -12.03 20.78 -2.09
CA GLY A 612 -13.19 21.22 -2.87
C GLY A 612 -13.96 20.11 -3.58
N GLY A 613 -13.90 18.86 -3.12
CA GLY A 613 -14.56 17.73 -3.78
C GLY A 613 -14.93 16.57 -2.86
N GLY A 614 -15.54 15.54 -3.44
CA GLY A 614 -15.91 14.30 -2.76
C GLY A 614 -17.08 14.41 -1.79
N VAL A 615 -17.28 13.38 -0.98
CA VAL A 615 -18.36 13.25 0.01
C VAL A 615 -18.51 14.46 0.95
N CYS A 616 -17.42 15.21 1.19
CA CYS A 616 -17.47 16.43 2.01
C CYS A 616 -18.40 17.51 1.46
N PHE A 617 -18.81 17.41 0.19
CA PHE A 617 -19.64 18.38 -0.52
C PHE A 617 -21.02 17.83 -0.91
N GLU A 618 -21.25 16.52 -0.75
CA GLU A 618 -22.57 15.90 -0.92
C GLU A 618 -23.50 16.38 0.19
N GLY A 619 -24.40 17.29 -0.07
CA GLY A 619 -25.36 17.82 0.93
C GLY A 619 -25.21 19.30 1.23
N LYS A 620 -24.45 20.02 0.44
CA LYS A 620 -24.45 21.48 0.42
C LYS A 620 -25.39 22.08 -0.65
N ASN A 621 -26.31 21.25 -1.19
CA ASN A 621 -27.41 21.71 -2.07
C ASN A 621 -28.70 21.90 -1.28
#